data_600bfa318e2abe4b643add51b0a90926
#
_entry.id   600bfa318e2abe4b643add51b0a90926
#
_cell.length_a   1.000
_cell.length_b   1.000
_cell.length_c   1.000
_cell.angle_alpha   90.00
_cell.angle_beta   90.00
_cell.angle_gamma   90.00
#
_symmetry.space_group_name_H-M   'P 1'
#
loop_
_entity.id
_entity.type
_entity.pdbx_description
1 polymer ?
#
loop_
_entity_poly.entity_id
_entity_poly.type
_entity_poly.pdbx_seq_one_letter_code
_entity_poly.pdbx_strand_id
1 'polypeptide(L)'
;MNSIKDCTGREGGTRPDPIAIINKYYEPGSFAHDYIIRHGKMVAEKALEIAERVFWLPPGSMFIEEAAMLHDIGIFMTNAPHLGCTGDYPYIAHGYLGRQILEDEGYPLHAYVCERHVGVGLTAAEIKEKGLPVPCRDMLPITPEEEIICFADKFFPVGPDNMLTMRSIEEARAEIGGYGVRHLRKFDRWAIMFREVSGVKE
;
A
#
# COMPACT_ATOMS: atom_id res chain seq x y z
N MET A 1 32.74 3.65 -15.02
CA MET A 1 31.34 3.63 -14.55
C MET A 1 31.39 3.83 -13.04
N ASN A 2 31.13 5.04 -12.56
CA ASN A 2 31.14 5.35 -11.13
C ASN A 2 29.78 5.01 -10.53
N SER A 3 29.73 4.00 -9.66
CA SER A 3 28.55 3.74 -8.85
C SER A 3 28.39 4.89 -7.84
N ILE A 4 27.25 5.55 -7.90
CA ILE A 4 26.89 6.60 -6.93
C ILE A 4 26.48 5.86 -5.65
N LYS A 5 27.28 5.96 -4.60
CA LYS A 5 26.89 5.50 -3.25
C LYS A 5 25.96 6.55 -2.66
N ASP A 6 24.82 6.10 -2.14
CA ASP A 6 23.97 6.97 -1.34
C ASP A 6 24.66 7.33 -0.01
N CYS A 7 24.10 8.31 0.72
CA CYS A 7 24.64 8.76 2.01
C CYS A 7 24.61 7.70 3.13
N THR A 8 24.10 6.48 2.86
CA THR A 8 24.08 5.33 3.78
C THR A 8 25.12 4.27 3.42
N GLY A 9 25.90 4.46 2.34
CA GLY A 9 26.96 3.55 1.91
C GLY A 9 26.50 2.25 1.26
N ARG A 10 25.22 2.15 0.88
CA ARG A 10 24.69 1.01 0.13
C ARG A 10 25.02 1.15 -1.34
N GLU A 11 25.47 0.07 -1.97
CA GLU A 11 25.61 0.02 -3.42
C GLU A 11 24.24 0.23 -4.05
N GLY A 12 24.11 1.22 -4.94
CA GLY A 12 22.86 1.63 -5.54
C GLY A 12 22.24 0.48 -6.36
N GLY A 13 21.28 -0.22 -5.77
CA GLY A 13 20.32 -1.01 -6.53
C GLY A 13 19.61 -0.07 -7.51
N THR A 14 19.37 -0.55 -8.72
CA THR A 14 18.56 0.19 -9.71
C THR A 14 17.18 0.46 -9.10
N ARG A 15 16.72 1.70 -9.20
CA ARG A 15 15.38 2.07 -8.75
C ARG A 15 14.33 1.35 -9.60
N PRO A 16 13.18 0.93 -9.04
CA PRO A 16 12.10 0.37 -9.84
C PRO A 16 11.53 1.44 -10.78
N ASP A 17 11.15 0.99 -11.97
CA ASP A 17 10.17 1.70 -12.80
C ASP A 17 8.81 1.02 -12.54
N PRO A 18 7.91 1.64 -11.76
CA PRO A 18 6.64 1.01 -11.38
C PRO A 18 5.78 0.63 -12.59
N ILE A 19 5.75 1.47 -13.62
CA ILE A 19 4.97 1.21 -14.82
C ILE A 19 5.55 0.03 -15.61
N ALA A 20 6.88 -0.02 -15.76
CA ALA A 20 7.52 -1.14 -16.43
C ALA A 20 7.30 -2.46 -15.67
N ILE A 21 7.29 -2.44 -14.33
CA ILE A 21 7.00 -3.63 -13.52
C ILE A 21 5.52 -4.03 -13.66
N ILE A 22 4.58 -3.10 -13.53
CA ILE A 22 3.15 -3.37 -13.70
C ILE A 22 2.87 -3.99 -15.08
N ASN A 23 3.47 -3.47 -16.13
CA ASN A 23 3.32 -3.97 -17.52
C ASN A 23 3.81 -5.42 -17.72
N LYS A 24 4.62 -5.98 -16.81
CA LYS A 24 5.02 -7.39 -16.88
C LYS A 24 3.90 -8.33 -16.42
N TYR A 25 3.03 -7.88 -15.52
CA TYR A 25 2.03 -8.71 -14.83
C TYR A 25 0.59 -8.41 -15.22
N TYR A 26 0.34 -7.23 -15.74
CA TYR A 26 -0.98 -6.79 -16.20
C TYR A 26 -0.95 -6.50 -17.69
N GLU A 27 -1.94 -7.01 -18.43
CA GLU A 27 -2.06 -6.72 -19.86
C GLU A 27 -2.34 -5.24 -20.08
N PRO A 28 -1.45 -4.49 -20.76
CA PRO A 28 -1.64 -3.07 -21.03
C PRO A 28 -2.96 -2.77 -21.75
N GLY A 29 -3.71 -1.80 -21.21
CA GLY A 29 -5.04 -1.43 -21.70
C GLY A 29 -6.17 -2.32 -21.21
N SER A 30 -5.90 -3.35 -20.41
CA SER A 30 -6.94 -4.08 -19.71
C SER A 30 -7.53 -3.23 -18.58
N PHE A 31 -8.76 -3.58 -18.16
CA PHE A 31 -9.41 -2.89 -17.02
C PHE A 31 -8.57 -2.97 -15.74
N ALA A 32 -8.02 -4.15 -15.42
CA ALA A 32 -7.17 -4.36 -14.25
C ALA A 32 -5.88 -3.51 -14.31
N HIS A 33 -5.26 -3.41 -15.48
CA HIS A 33 -4.08 -2.57 -15.70
C HIS A 33 -4.39 -1.08 -15.46
N ASP A 34 -5.45 -0.57 -16.05
CA ASP A 34 -5.83 0.83 -15.88
C ASP A 34 -6.24 1.14 -14.44
N TYR A 35 -6.91 0.19 -13.80
CA TYR A 35 -7.28 0.31 -12.38
C TYR A 35 -6.05 0.41 -11.48
N ILE A 36 -5.11 -0.55 -11.57
CA ILE A 36 -3.94 -0.60 -10.67
C ILE A 36 -3.07 0.65 -10.80
N ILE A 37 -2.89 1.16 -12.02
CA ILE A 37 -2.12 2.39 -12.26
C ILE A 37 -2.83 3.60 -11.67
N ARG A 38 -4.14 3.73 -11.87
CA ARG A 38 -4.91 4.87 -11.35
C ARG A 38 -4.96 4.84 -9.83
N HIS A 39 -5.25 3.70 -9.22
CA HIS A 39 -5.26 3.52 -7.78
C HIS A 39 -3.88 3.85 -7.18
N GLY A 40 -2.82 3.26 -7.70
CA GLY A 40 -1.45 3.51 -7.24
C GLY A 40 -1.07 5.00 -7.32
N LYS A 41 -1.44 5.71 -8.39
CA LYS A 41 -1.21 7.17 -8.51
C LYS A 41 -1.95 7.96 -7.43
N MET A 42 -3.23 7.68 -7.20
CA MET A 42 -4.02 8.39 -6.20
C MET A 42 -3.48 8.16 -4.79
N VAL A 43 -3.08 6.91 -4.47
CA VAL A 43 -2.43 6.59 -3.20
C VAL A 43 -1.09 7.30 -3.07
N ALA A 44 -0.28 7.34 -4.15
CA ALA A 44 1.00 8.04 -4.17
C ALA A 44 0.84 9.55 -3.94
N GLU A 45 -0.09 10.20 -4.64
CA GLU A 45 -0.38 11.63 -4.45
C GLU A 45 -0.79 11.93 -3.01
N LYS A 46 -1.68 11.14 -2.42
CA LYS A 46 -2.10 11.31 -1.02
C LYS A 46 -0.97 11.02 -0.03
N ALA A 47 -0.16 10.01 -0.28
CA ALA A 47 0.98 9.68 0.57
C ALA A 47 2.04 10.79 0.55
N LEU A 48 2.32 11.39 -0.61
CA LEU A 48 3.22 12.52 -0.74
C LEU A 48 2.68 13.77 -0.05
N GLU A 49 1.39 14.08 -0.20
CA GLU A 49 0.72 15.16 0.52
C GLU A 49 0.86 15.00 2.05
N ILE A 50 0.71 13.78 2.57
CA ILE A 50 0.91 13.49 3.99
C ILE A 50 2.38 13.66 4.37
N ALA A 51 3.30 13.13 3.57
CA ALA A 51 4.74 13.22 3.85
C ALA A 51 5.25 14.67 3.95
N GLU A 52 4.73 15.58 3.14
CA GLU A 52 5.04 17.02 3.20
C GLU A 52 4.63 17.67 4.53
N ARG A 53 3.59 17.15 5.20
CA ARG A 53 3.11 17.68 6.48
C ARG A 53 3.90 17.16 7.69
N VAL A 54 4.68 16.10 7.52
CA VAL A 54 5.46 15.49 8.61
C VAL A 54 6.93 15.88 8.52
N PHE A 55 7.29 16.94 9.24
CA PHE A 55 8.61 17.60 9.19
C PHE A 55 9.79 16.70 9.62
N TRP A 56 9.54 15.57 10.27
CA TRP A 56 10.56 14.61 10.72
C TRP A 56 10.85 13.51 9.67
N LEU A 57 10.11 13.50 8.57
CA LEU A 57 10.42 12.61 7.46
C LEU A 57 11.41 13.32 6.52
N PRO A 58 12.58 12.74 6.23
CA PRO A 58 13.48 13.33 5.26
C PRO A 58 12.79 13.39 3.88
N PRO A 59 13.08 14.40 3.06
CA PRO A 59 12.50 14.54 1.73
C PRO A 59 13.00 13.44 0.79
N GLY A 60 12.44 12.26 0.96
CA GLY A 60 12.69 11.04 0.18
C GLY A 60 11.41 10.57 -0.51
N SER A 61 10.70 11.52 -1.12
CA SER A 61 9.40 11.29 -1.78
C SER A 61 9.41 10.18 -2.84
N MET A 62 10.55 9.89 -3.44
CA MET A 62 10.68 8.90 -4.51
C MET A 62 10.33 7.48 -4.08
N PHE A 63 10.78 7.03 -2.90
CA PHE A 63 10.43 5.69 -2.40
C PHE A 63 8.92 5.59 -2.11
N ILE A 64 8.33 6.64 -1.53
CA ILE A 64 6.89 6.69 -1.25
C ILE A 64 6.09 6.56 -2.55
N GLU A 65 6.47 7.33 -3.57
CA GLU A 65 5.80 7.27 -4.88
C GLU A 65 5.91 5.89 -5.52
N GLU A 66 7.13 5.34 -5.61
CA GLU A 66 7.38 4.02 -6.20
C GLU A 66 6.64 2.91 -5.46
N ALA A 67 6.72 2.91 -4.13
CA ALA A 67 6.12 1.87 -3.31
C ALA A 67 4.58 1.97 -3.29
N ALA A 68 4.03 3.18 -3.28
CA ALA A 68 2.59 3.38 -3.41
C ALA A 68 2.06 2.92 -4.78
N MET A 69 2.81 3.15 -5.87
CA MET A 69 2.44 2.65 -7.19
C MET A 69 2.42 1.12 -7.28
N LEU A 70 3.21 0.43 -6.46
CA LEU A 70 3.41 -1.01 -6.53
C LEU A 70 2.70 -1.80 -5.41
N HIS A 71 2.11 -1.13 -4.41
CA HIS A 71 1.64 -1.79 -3.19
C HIS A 71 0.59 -2.89 -3.44
N ASP A 72 -0.17 -2.76 -4.49
CA ASP A 72 -1.27 -3.65 -4.87
C ASP A 72 -0.93 -4.59 -6.04
N ILE A 73 0.34 -4.68 -6.44
CA ILE A 73 0.75 -5.44 -7.63
C ILE A 73 0.30 -6.91 -7.62
N GLY A 74 0.08 -7.50 -6.46
CA GLY A 74 -0.36 -8.89 -6.31
C GLY A 74 -1.85 -9.16 -6.59
N ILE A 75 -2.68 -8.13 -6.86
CA ILE A 75 -4.12 -8.28 -7.05
C ILE A 75 -4.46 -9.21 -8.22
N PHE A 76 -3.70 -9.21 -9.31
CA PHE A 76 -3.99 -10.05 -10.49
C PHE A 76 -4.01 -11.54 -10.18
N MET A 77 -3.30 -11.99 -9.13
CA MET A 77 -3.30 -13.38 -8.69
C MET A 77 -4.53 -13.75 -7.86
N THR A 78 -5.37 -12.80 -7.53
CA THR A 78 -6.53 -12.99 -6.65
C THR A 78 -7.84 -13.10 -7.43
N ASN A 79 -8.84 -13.71 -6.79
CA ASN A 79 -10.20 -13.72 -7.30
C ASN A 79 -10.90 -12.40 -6.96
N ALA A 80 -10.73 -11.42 -7.82
CA ALA A 80 -11.34 -10.09 -7.75
C ALA A 80 -11.98 -9.72 -9.10
N PRO A 81 -13.06 -10.39 -9.52
CA PRO A 81 -13.65 -10.25 -10.86
C PRO A 81 -14.15 -8.83 -11.13
N HIS A 82 -14.55 -8.08 -10.11
CA HIS A 82 -14.90 -6.66 -10.23
C HIS A 82 -13.72 -5.78 -10.65
N LEU A 83 -12.48 -6.24 -10.45
CA LEU A 83 -11.25 -5.60 -10.93
C LEU A 83 -10.70 -6.24 -12.23
N GLY A 84 -11.45 -7.19 -12.81
CA GLY A 84 -10.99 -7.94 -13.97
C GLY A 84 -9.94 -9.01 -13.66
N CYS A 85 -9.78 -9.37 -12.38
CA CYS A 85 -8.82 -10.38 -11.93
C CYS A 85 -9.54 -11.66 -11.54
N THR A 86 -9.11 -12.80 -12.10
CA THR A 86 -9.72 -14.13 -11.89
C THR A 86 -8.69 -15.16 -11.41
N GLY A 87 -7.75 -14.73 -10.57
CA GLY A 87 -6.74 -15.61 -9.98
C GLY A 87 -7.34 -16.54 -8.92
N ASP A 88 -6.52 -17.47 -8.44
CA ASP A 88 -6.96 -18.55 -7.55
C ASP A 88 -6.96 -18.18 -6.06
N TYR A 89 -6.28 -17.09 -5.70
CA TYR A 89 -6.13 -16.69 -4.31
C TYR A 89 -7.27 -15.79 -3.84
N PRO A 90 -7.64 -15.82 -2.55
CA PRO A 90 -8.58 -14.86 -2.00
C PRO A 90 -7.99 -13.45 -2.00
N TYR A 91 -8.84 -12.42 -2.12
CA TYR A 91 -8.40 -11.03 -2.26
C TYR A 91 -7.41 -10.57 -1.17
N ILE A 92 -7.63 -10.99 0.09
CA ILE A 92 -6.75 -10.65 1.22
C ILE A 92 -5.29 -11.08 1.01
N ALA A 93 -5.03 -12.01 0.08
CA ALA A 93 -3.70 -12.54 -0.20
C ALA A 93 -2.82 -11.60 -1.05
N HIS A 94 -3.41 -10.56 -1.70
CA HIS A 94 -2.68 -9.70 -2.63
C HIS A 94 -1.40 -9.10 -2.03
N GLY A 95 -1.43 -8.73 -0.74
CA GLY A 95 -0.27 -8.12 -0.09
C GLY A 95 0.95 -9.04 -0.05
N TYR A 96 0.80 -10.28 0.47
CA TYR A 96 1.93 -11.20 0.52
C TYR A 96 2.33 -11.74 -0.86
N LEU A 97 1.39 -11.85 -1.80
CA LEU A 97 1.70 -12.22 -3.18
C LEU A 97 2.49 -11.10 -3.88
N GLY A 98 2.08 -9.84 -3.68
CA GLY A 98 2.83 -8.69 -4.17
C GLY A 98 4.24 -8.61 -3.59
N ARG A 99 4.42 -8.99 -2.32
CA ARG A 99 5.74 -9.13 -1.72
C ARG A 99 6.61 -10.12 -2.50
N GLN A 100 6.12 -11.32 -2.79
CA GLN A 100 6.88 -12.33 -3.52
C GLN A 100 7.32 -11.81 -4.89
N ILE A 101 6.41 -11.17 -5.63
CA ILE A 101 6.70 -10.57 -6.93
C ILE A 101 7.84 -9.55 -6.82
N LEU A 102 7.77 -8.62 -5.87
CA LEU A 102 8.77 -7.55 -5.77
C LEU A 102 10.09 -8.02 -5.17
N GLU A 103 10.11 -9.09 -4.36
CA GLU A 103 11.35 -9.76 -3.95
C GLU A 103 12.05 -10.40 -5.15
N ASP A 104 11.29 -11.08 -6.04
CA ASP A 104 11.81 -11.69 -7.27
C ASP A 104 12.31 -10.65 -8.29
N GLU A 105 11.67 -9.47 -8.33
CA GLU A 105 12.10 -8.32 -9.13
C GLU A 105 13.33 -7.58 -8.53
N GLY A 106 13.76 -7.94 -7.30
CA GLY A 106 14.92 -7.35 -6.65
C GLY A 106 14.64 -6.09 -5.81
N TYR A 107 13.38 -5.85 -5.44
CA TYR A 107 12.93 -4.67 -4.68
C TYR A 107 12.37 -5.01 -3.30
N PRO A 108 13.17 -5.56 -2.37
CA PRO A 108 12.69 -6.08 -1.09
C PRO A 108 12.07 -5.01 -0.17
N LEU A 109 12.48 -3.74 -0.27
CA LEU A 109 11.87 -2.67 0.54
C LEU A 109 10.46 -2.34 0.07
N HIS A 110 10.23 -2.29 -1.26
CA HIS A 110 8.91 -2.12 -1.84
C HIS A 110 8.01 -3.34 -1.56
N ALA A 111 8.59 -4.53 -1.55
CA ALA A 111 7.91 -5.78 -1.20
C ALA A 111 7.32 -5.75 0.22
N TYR A 112 8.01 -5.14 1.19
CA TYR A 112 7.46 -4.96 2.54
C TYR A 112 6.24 -4.06 2.57
N VAL A 113 6.19 -3.01 1.74
CA VAL A 113 5.00 -2.15 1.63
C VAL A 113 3.81 -2.97 1.14
N CYS A 114 3.99 -3.81 0.10
CA CYS A 114 2.93 -4.71 -0.38
C CYS A 114 2.40 -5.60 0.74
N GLU A 115 3.26 -6.29 1.47
CA GLU A 115 2.83 -7.25 2.49
C GLU A 115 2.10 -6.57 3.66
N ARG A 116 2.53 -5.36 4.04
CA ARG A 116 2.18 -4.73 5.31
C ARG A 116 1.04 -3.71 5.23
N HIS A 117 0.55 -3.39 4.02
CA HIS A 117 -0.49 -2.36 3.87
C HIS A 117 -1.92 -2.87 4.09
N VAL A 118 -2.18 -4.19 4.06
CA VAL A 118 -3.52 -4.76 4.17
C VAL A 118 -4.21 -4.38 5.49
N GLY A 119 -5.35 -3.69 5.40
CA GLY A 119 -5.99 -3.07 6.56
C GLY A 119 -5.11 -1.99 7.20
N VAL A 120 -4.66 -2.20 8.43
CA VAL A 120 -3.62 -1.41 9.12
C VAL A 120 -2.42 -2.31 9.48
N GLY A 121 -2.20 -3.33 8.67
CA GLY A 121 -1.32 -4.45 8.94
C GLY A 121 -2.02 -5.56 9.73
N LEU A 122 -1.61 -6.80 9.49
CA LEU A 122 -2.13 -8.02 10.13
C LEU A 122 -1.15 -8.56 11.16
N THR A 123 -1.64 -8.96 12.34
CA THR A 123 -0.83 -9.68 13.32
C THR A 123 -0.96 -11.19 13.14
N ALA A 124 0.09 -11.95 13.49
CA ALA A 124 0.04 -13.41 13.52
C ALA A 124 -1.12 -13.94 14.39
N ALA A 125 -1.37 -13.28 15.53
CA ALA A 125 -2.49 -13.62 16.42
C ALA A 125 -3.84 -13.46 15.71
N GLU A 126 -4.06 -12.35 15.02
CA GLU A 126 -5.30 -12.07 14.27
C GLU A 126 -5.49 -13.04 13.10
N ILE A 127 -4.42 -13.32 12.35
CA ILE A 127 -4.44 -14.29 11.26
C ILE A 127 -4.88 -15.67 11.77
N LYS A 128 -4.32 -16.12 12.89
CA LYS A 128 -4.66 -17.38 13.51
C LYS A 128 -6.08 -17.40 14.06
N GLU A 129 -6.49 -16.35 14.79
CA GLU A 129 -7.82 -16.25 15.41
C GLU A 129 -8.93 -16.26 14.37
N LYS A 130 -8.75 -15.49 13.28
CA LYS A 130 -9.75 -15.37 12.22
C LYS A 130 -9.63 -16.44 11.13
N GLY A 131 -8.60 -17.31 11.19
CA GLY A 131 -8.34 -18.32 10.15
C GLY A 131 -8.10 -17.71 8.77
N LEU A 132 -7.39 -16.57 8.72
CA LEU A 132 -7.16 -15.88 7.44
C LEU A 132 -6.23 -16.71 6.54
N PRO A 133 -6.53 -16.82 5.24
CA PRO A 133 -5.76 -17.65 4.30
C PRO A 133 -4.51 -16.92 3.79
N VAL A 134 -3.68 -16.49 4.73
CA VAL A 134 -2.39 -15.81 4.50
C VAL A 134 -1.33 -16.39 5.43
N PRO A 135 -0.02 -16.22 5.16
CA PRO A 135 1.04 -16.70 6.04
C PRO A 135 0.90 -16.20 7.48
N CYS A 136 1.00 -17.11 8.47
CA CYS A 136 0.81 -16.79 9.90
C CYS A 136 2.07 -16.13 10.48
N ARG A 137 2.23 -14.84 10.23
CA ARG A 137 3.30 -13.97 10.75
C ARG A 137 2.81 -12.54 10.88
N ASP A 138 3.53 -11.71 11.62
CA ASP A 138 3.24 -10.27 11.68
C ASP A 138 3.59 -9.61 10.34
N MET A 139 2.61 -8.92 9.77
CA MET A 139 2.68 -8.13 8.54
C MET A 139 2.23 -6.70 8.88
N LEU A 140 3.03 -6.02 9.68
CA LEU A 140 2.72 -4.68 10.21
C LEU A 140 3.63 -3.64 9.58
N PRO A 141 3.13 -2.46 9.20
CA PRO A 141 3.97 -1.33 8.81
C PRO A 141 4.93 -0.96 9.94
N ILE A 142 6.23 -0.83 9.61
CA ILE A 142 7.31 -0.57 10.57
C ILE A 142 7.94 0.80 10.34
N THR A 143 8.19 1.16 9.07
CA THR A 143 8.81 2.45 8.74
C THR A 143 7.75 3.54 8.58
N PRO A 144 8.12 4.82 8.73
CA PRO A 144 7.21 5.93 8.49
C PRO A 144 6.58 5.91 7.08
N GLU A 145 7.37 5.54 6.06
CA GLU A 145 6.90 5.46 4.68
C GLU A 145 5.86 4.35 4.52
N GLU A 146 6.10 3.17 5.13
CA GLU A 146 5.13 2.08 5.13
C GLU A 146 3.82 2.51 5.83
N GLU A 147 3.90 3.21 6.97
CA GLU A 147 2.73 3.73 7.70
C GLU A 147 1.97 4.78 6.89
N ILE A 148 2.67 5.70 6.23
CA ILE A 148 2.06 6.75 5.39
C ILE A 148 1.33 6.13 4.21
N ILE A 149 1.95 5.22 3.47
CA ILE A 149 1.33 4.57 2.31
C ILE A 149 0.13 3.73 2.77
N CYS A 150 0.29 2.94 3.83
CA CYS A 150 -0.80 2.15 4.40
C CYS A 150 -1.98 3.02 4.82
N PHE A 151 -1.75 4.20 5.41
CA PHE A 151 -2.80 5.14 5.79
C PHE A 151 -3.44 5.82 4.58
N ALA A 152 -2.64 6.29 3.62
CA ALA A 152 -3.11 6.95 2.40
C ALA A 152 -4.03 6.05 1.57
N ASP A 153 -3.72 4.76 1.47
CA ASP A 153 -4.54 3.77 0.77
C ASP A 153 -5.98 3.69 1.32
N LYS A 154 -6.20 3.93 2.62
CA LYS A 154 -7.54 3.83 3.22
C LYS A 154 -8.53 4.88 2.72
N PHE A 155 -8.06 5.90 2.04
CA PHE A 155 -8.92 6.91 1.40
C PHE A 155 -9.43 6.48 0.02
N PHE A 156 -8.92 5.40 -0.57
CA PHE A 156 -9.26 4.95 -1.92
C PHE A 156 -9.71 3.48 -1.93
N PRO A 157 -10.90 3.18 -1.39
CA PRO A 157 -11.35 1.80 -1.28
C PRO A 157 -11.56 1.15 -2.65
N VAL A 158 -11.32 -0.13 -2.69
CA VAL A 158 -11.74 -0.98 -3.80
C VAL A 158 -13.24 -1.22 -3.66
N GLY A 159 -14.04 -0.44 -4.38
CA GLY A 159 -15.50 -0.56 -4.38
C GLY A 159 -16.02 -1.44 -5.51
N PRO A 160 -17.25 -1.98 -5.38
CA PRO A 160 -17.89 -2.78 -6.43
C PRO A 160 -18.12 -1.98 -7.72
N ASP A 161 -18.17 -0.66 -7.63
CA ASP A 161 -18.44 0.24 -8.76
C ASP A 161 -17.16 0.63 -9.53
N ASN A 162 -15.99 0.13 -9.10
CA ASN A 162 -14.68 0.47 -9.66
C ASN A 162 -14.40 1.98 -9.74
N MET A 163 -15.19 2.76 -9.03
CA MET A 163 -15.01 4.19 -8.92
C MET A 163 -13.94 4.48 -7.87
N LEU A 164 -12.80 4.97 -8.33
CA LEU A 164 -11.74 5.48 -7.48
C LEU A 164 -12.13 6.89 -7.03
N THR A 165 -12.94 6.97 -5.98
CA THR A 165 -13.29 8.24 -5.32
C THR A 165 -12.61 8.31 -3.97
N MET A 166 -12.03 9.47 -3.67
CA MET A 166 -11.44 9.70 -2.36
C MET A 166 -12.55 9.79 -1.29
N ARG A 167 -12.43 9.00 -0.26
CA ARG A 167 -13.28 9.06 0.94
C ARG A 167 -12.85 10.16 1.89
N SER A 168 -13.79 10.62 2.72
CA SER A 168 -13.46 11.42 3.89
C SER A 168 -12.74 10.57 4.95
N ILE A 169 -12.08 11.24 5.89
CA ILE A 169 -11.41 10.55 7.00
C ILE A 169 -12.43 9.82 7.89
N GLU A 170 -13.65 10.37 8.05
CA GLU A 170 -14.71 9.75 8.81
C GLU A 170 -15.19 8.45 8.18
N GLU A 171 -15.34 8.41 6.86
CA GLU A 171 -15.72 7.21 6.12
C GLU A 171 -14.63 6.14 6.19
N ALA A 172 -13.37 6.52 5.98
CA ALA A 172 -12.23 5.61 6.13
C ALA A 172 -12.13 5.05 7.57
N ARG A 173 -12.31 5.91 8.57
CA ARG A 173 -12.32 5.55 9.98
C ARG A 173 -13.43 4.57 10.33
N ALA A 174 -14.64 4.80 9.80
CA ALA A 174 -15.79 3.93 10.05
C ALA A 174 -15.56 2.51 9.49
N GLU A 175 -15.03 2.41 8.26
CA GLU A 175 -14.68 1.12 7.67
C GLU A 175 -13.61 0.38 8.47
N ILE A 176 -12.49 1.07 8.78
CA ILE A 176 -11.39 0.48 9.54
C ILE A 176 -11.85 0.04 10.94
N GLY A 177 -12.77 0.80 11.56
CA GLY A 177 -13.39 0.43 12.83
C GLY A 177 -14.18 -0.88 12.77
N GLY A 178 -14.74 -1.23 11.62
CA GLY A 178 -15.44 -2.49 11.37
C GLY A 178 -14.53 -3.72 11.49
N TYR A 179 -13.23 -3.58 11.28
CA TYR A 179 -12.26 -4.68 11.45
C TYR A 179 -11.88 -4.95 12.91
N GLY A 180 -12.19 -4.02 13.83
CA GLY A 180 -12.00 -4.17 15.27
C GLY A 180 -11.21 -3.03 15.93
N VAL A 181 -11.22 -3.04 17.28
CA VAL A 181 -10.67 -1.95 18.12
C VAL A 181 -9.17 -1.69 17.86
N ARG A 182 -8.37 -2.72 17.61
CA ARG A 182 -6.94 -2.57 17.29
C ARG A 182 -6.75 -1.72 16.04
N HIS A 183 -7.52 -2.03 14.99
CA HIS A 183 -7.47 -1.33 13.70
C HIS A 183 -7.86 0.13 13.86
N LEU A 184 -8.97 0.39 14.55
CA LEU A 184 -9.44 1.74 14.80
C LEU A 184 -8.41 2.58 15.58
N ARG A 185 -7.85 2.04 16.66
CA ARG A 185 -6.82 2.73 17.46
C ARG A 185 -5.56 3.04 16.65
N LYS A 186 -5.13 2.12 15.77
CA LYS A 186 -3.95 2.35 14.91
C LYS A 186 -4.25 3.45 13.90
N PHE A 187 -5.42 3.42 13.27
CA PHE A 187 -5.86 4.45 12.32
C PHE A 187 -5.96 5.82 12.98
N ASP A 188 -6.62 5.92 14.15
CA ASP A 188 -6.76 7.18 14.90
C ASP A 188 -5.39 7.76 15.31
N ARG A 189 -4.45 6.90 15.70
CA ARG A 189 -3.07 7.31 15.97
C ARG A 189 -2.40 7.91 14.73
N TRP A 190 -2.57 7.28 13.57
CA TRP A 190 -2.02 7.78 12.32
C TRP A 190 -2.68 9.10 11.91
N ALA A 191 -4.01 9.23 12.05
CA ALA A 191 -4.72 10.47 11.74
C ALA A 191 -4.16 11.66 12.52
N ILE A 192 -3.88 11.47 13.82
CA ILE A 192 -3.23 12.49 14.65
C ILE A 192 -1.78 12.75 14.19
N MET A 193 -0.99 11.69 14.00
CA MET A 193 0.43 11.77 13.65
C MET A 193 0.64 12.46 12.30
N PHE A 194 -0.23 12.18 11.33
CA PHE A 194 -0.18 12.72 9.97
C PHE A 194 -0.99 14.00 9.79
N ARG A 195 -1.55 14.55 10.88
CA ARG A 195 -2.35 15.79 10.88
C ARG A 195 -3.55 15.73 9.93
N GLU A 196 -4.13 14.56 9.75
CA GLU A 196 -5.33 14.31 8.96
C GLU A 196 -6.54 14.28 9.90
N VAL A 197 -6.84 15.43 10.53
CA VAL A 197 -8.00 15.58 11.44
C VAL A 197 -9.05 16.47 10.80
N SER A 198 -10.31 16.04 10.87
CA SER A 198 -11.44 16.81 10.33
C SER A 198 -11.48 18.19 10.97
N GLY A 199 -11.45 19.24 10.16
CA GLY A 199 -11.92 20.55 10.57
C GLY A 199 -10.89 21.52 11.15
N VAL A 200 -9.58 21.28 11.09
CA VAL A 200 -8.58 22.34 11.38
C VAL A 200 -8.15 22.99 10.07
N LYS A 201 -8.95 23.94 9.62
CA LYS A 201 -8.44 25.00 8.75
C LYS A 201 -7.71 25.99 9.68
N GLU A 202 -6.38 26.11 9.50
CA GLU A 202 -5.63 27.26 10.02
C GLU A 202 -6.12 28.57 9.40
#